data_9475953476d79d26271a22eea3ff5c19
#
_entry.id   9475953476d79d26271a22eea3ff5c19
#
_cell.length_a   1.000
_cell.length_b   1.000
_cell.length_c   1.000
_cell.angle_alpha   90.00
_cell.angle_beta   90.00
_cell.angle_gamma   90.00
#
_symmetry.space_group_name_H-M   'P 1'
#
loop_
_entity.id
_entity.type
_entity.pdbx_description
1 polymer ?
#
loop_
_entity_poly.entity_id
_entity_poly.type
_entity_poly.pdbx_seq_one_letter_code
_entity_poly.pdbx_strand_id
1 'polypeptide(L)'
;MLYHKTFELGPDRDWVVFVHGAGGSSSIWFKQLRAYREHFNVLLLDLRGHGQSNQLQQVVKGHYSFRAVTEDILRLLDHLRIPHAHFVGISLGTILIRHLAELRPERVKSMVLGGAILRLDIRSRVLVQLGRLGQHFLPYMWLYRLFAFIIMPRQHHQESRNLFVREARKLCQKEFKRWFRLATEVNPLMRYFR
;
A
#
# COMPACT_ATOMS: atom_id res chain seq x y z
N MET A 1 0.29 -1.13 16.80
CA MET A 1 0.40 -2.27 15.87
C MET A 1 -0.54 -2.04 14.70
N LEU A 2 -0.14 -2.36 13.47
CA LEU A 2 -1.04 -2.28 12.31
C LEU A 2 -2.21 -3.27 12.49
N TYR A 3 -3.41 -2.87 12.06
CA TYR A 3 -4.50 -3.81 11.93
C TYR A 3 -4.16 -4.88 10.89
N HIS A 4 -4.46 -6.13 11.22
CA HIS A 4 -4.16 -7.27 10.38
C HIS A 4 -5.15 -8.41 10.58
N LYS A 5 -5.14 -9.33 9.63
CA LYS A 5 -5.81 -10.63 9.69
C LYS A 5 -4.83 -11.70 9.25
N THR A 6 -4.75 -12.77 10.01
CA THR A 6 -4.01 -13.98 9.65
C THR A 6 -4.97 -15.10 9.28
N PHE A 7 -4.55 -15.90 8.32
CA PHE A 7 -5.20 -17.15 7.92
C PHE A 7 -4.12 -18.21 7.87
N GLU A 8 -4.05 -19.00 8.91
CA GLU A 8 -2.99 -19.99 9.09
C GLU A 8 -3.47 -21.34 8.61
N LEU A 9 -2.68 -21.95 7.73
CA LEU A 9 -2.91 -23.30 7.21
C LEU A 9 -2.11 -24.35 8.02
N GLY A 10 -0.96 -23.94 8.56
CA GLY A 10 -0.11 -24.77 9.40
C GLY A 10 1.31 -24.23 9.56
N PRO A 11 2.08 -24.75 10.53
CA PRO A 11 3.41 -24.24 10.86
C PRO A 11 4.44 -24.44 9.73
N ASP A 12 4.28 -25.49 8.91
CA ASP A 12 5.19 -25.81 7.81
C ASP A 12 4.86 -25.09 6.51
N ARG A 13 3.89 -24.18 6.53
CA ARG A 13 3.49 -23.43 5.34
C ARG A 13 4.13 -22.06 5.31
N ASP A 14 4.60 -21.69 4.11
CA ASP A 14 5.15 -20.36 3.88
C ASP A 14 4.11 -19.29 4.05
N TRP A 15 4.54 -18.10 4.47
CA TRP A 15 3.72 -16.94 4.60
C TRP A 15 3.66 -16.12 3.32
N VAL A 16 2.47 -15.64 2.97
CA VAL A 16 2.25 -14.60 1.96
C VAL A 16 1.67 -13.36 2.62
N VAL A 17 2.34 -12.23 2.46
CA VAL A 17 1.96 -10.94 3.01
C VAL A 17 1.44 -10.04 1.90
N PHE A 18 0.21 -9.55 2.03
CA PHE A 18 -0.42 -8.67 1.07
C PHE A 18 -0.33 -7.21 1.51
N VAL A 19 0.25 -6.36 0.67
CA VAL A 19 0.47 -4.94 0.93
C VAL A 19 -0.28 -4.09 -0.07
N HIS A 20 -1.33 -3.38 0.39
CA HIS A 20 -2.16 -2.54 -0.47
C HIS A 20 -1.48 -1.22 -0.84
N GLY A 21 -2.03 -0.51 -1.82
CA GLY A 21 -1.59 0.83 -2.23
C GLY A 21 -2.25 1.96 -1.44
N ALA A 22 -1.89 3.20 -1.77
CA ALA A 22 -2.49 4.39 -1.16
C ALA A 22 -4.01 4.42 -1.35
N GLY A 23 -4.74 4.71 -0.28
CA GLY A 23 -6.20 4.74 -0.28
C GLY A 23 -6.88 3.37 -0.26
N GLY A 24 -6.10 2.27 -0.24
CA GLY A 24 -6.62 0.91 -0.14
C GLY A 24 -6.77 0.43 1.30
N SER A 25 -7.11 -0.83 1.45
CA SER A 25 -7.07 -1.59 2.71
C SER A 25 -6.91 -3.08 2.40
N SER A 26 -6.79 -3.91 3.41
CA SER A 26 -6.77 -5.38 3.30
C SER A 26 -7.95 -5.94 2.51
N SER A 27 -9.09 -5.22 2.47
CA SER A 27 -10.31 -5.65 1.78
C SER A 27 -10.16 -5.82 0.27
N ILE A 28 -9.18 -5.17 -0.36
CA ILE A 28 -8.97 -5.31 -1.82
C ILE A 28 -8.52 -6.72 -2.22
N TRP A 29 -8.01 -7.50 -1.27
CA TRP A 29 -7.42 -8.81 -1.50
C TRP A 29 -8.38 -9.99 -1.34
N PHE A 30 -9.65 -9.75 -0.98
CA PHE A 30 -10.59 -10.85 -0.70
C PHE A 30 -10.83 -11.81 -1.87
N LYS A 31 -10.74 -11.32 -3.12
CA LYS A 31 -10.87 -12.18 -4.31
C LYS A 31 -9.67 -13.13 -4.45
N GLN A 32 -8.46 -12.69 -4.07
CA GLN A 32 -7.23 -13.47 -4.13
C GLN A 32 -7.09 -14.41 -2.93
N LEU A 33 -7.61 -14.00 -1.77
CA LEU A 33 -7.46 -14.70 -0.50
C LEU A 33 -7.82 -16.19 -0.61
N ARG A 34 -8.93 -16.51 -1.30
CA ARG A 34 -9.41 -17.90 -1.42
C ARG A 34 -8.36 -18.82 -2.01
N ALA A 35 -7.74 -18.44 -3.12
CA ALA A 35 -6.72 -19.25 -3.79
C ALA A 35 -5.43 -19.36 -2.96
N TYR A 36 -5.00 -18.26 -2.33
CA TYR A 36 -3.73 -18.28 -1.58
C TYR A 36 -3.82 -19.06 -0.28
N ARG A 37 -4.95 -18.99 0.44
CA ARG A 37 -5.13 -19.69 1.73
C ARG A 37 -5.21 -21.22 1.60
N GLU A 38 -5.30 -21.75 0.38
CA GLU A 38 -5.26 -23.18 0.12
C GLU A 38 -3.82 -23.74 0.14
N HIS A 39 -2.82 -22.86 0.02
CA HIS A 39 -1.41 -23.26 -0.12
C HIS A 39 -0.47 -22.58 0.88
N PHE A 40 -0.82 -21.43 1.41
CA PHE A 40 0.02 -20.56 2.22
C PHE A 40 -0.67 -20.11 3.50
N ASN A 41 0.13 -19.81 4.52
CA ASN A 41 -0.31 -18.90 5.56
C ASN A 41 -0.43 -17.50 4.99
N VAL A 42 -1.51 -16.79 5.25
CA VAL A 42 -1.78 -15.48 4.65
C VAL A 42 -1.87 -14.40 5.72
N LEU A 43 -1.13 -13.30 5.52
CA LEU A 43 -1.24 -12.08 6.29
C LEU A 43 -1.79 -10.96 5.42
N LEU A 44 -2.94 -10.44 5.79
CA LEU A 44 -3.53 -9.21 5.26
C LEU A 44 -3.33 -8.11 6.28
N LEU A 45 -2.87 -6.93 5.87
CA LEU A 45 -2.67 -5.79 6.77
C LEU A 45 -3.27 -4.51 6.20
N ASP A 46 -3.61 -3.58 7.10
CA ASP A 46 -3.94 -2.20 6.76
C ASP A 46 -2.75 -1.31 7.13
N LEU A 47 -2.21 -0.59 6.15
CA LEU A 47 -1.12 0.36 6.37
C LEU A 47 -1.55 1.48 7.32
N ARG A 48 -0.60 2.14 7.98
CA ARG A 48 -0.90 3.26 8.90
C ARG A 48 -1.84 4.28 8.23
N GLY A 49 -2.84 4.74 8.96
CA GLY A 49 -3.83 5.71 8.47
C GLY A 49 -4.85 5.14 7.48
N HIS A 50 -4.80 3.85 7.14
CA HIS A 50 -5.73 3.20 6.23
C HIS A 50 -6.63 2.19 6.96
N GLY A 51 -7.80 1.94 6.39
CA GLY A 51 -8.74 0.93 6.89
C GLY A 51 -8.95 1.01 8.39
N GLN A 52 -8.76 -0.09 9.08
CA GLN A 52 -8.89 -0.16 10.55
C GLN A 52 -7.62 0.29 11.29
N SER A 53 -6.48 0.46 10.60
CA SER A 53 -5.30 1.13 11.14
C SER A 53 -5.46 2.65 11.27
N ASN A 54 -6.58 3.22 10.82
CA ASN A 54 -6.88 4.64 10.94
C ASN A 54 -7.05 5.09 12.40
N GLN A 55 -7.53 4.21 13.28
CA GLN A 55 -7.70 4.48 14.72
C GLN A 55 -6.36 4.57 15.47
N LEU A 56 -5.26 4.09 14.90
CA LEU A 56 -3.92 4.19 15.48
C LEU A 56 -3.33 5.61 15.40
N GLN A 57 -4.06 6.57 14.87
CA GLN A 57 -3.63 7.98 14.71
C GLN A 57 -3.18 8.64 16.02
N GLN A 58 -3.68 8.20 17.17
CA GLN A 58 -3.30 8.77 18.47
C GLN A 58 -1.88 8.39 18.92
N VAL A 59 -1.34 7.28 18.40
CA VAL A 59 -0.05 6.73 18.86
C VAL A 59 1.11 7.11 17.93
N VAL A 60 0.85 7.34 16.63
CA VAL A 60 1.92 7.63 15.67
C VAL A 60 1.96 9.12 15.36
N LYS A 61 2.44 9.94 16.30
CA LYS A 61 2.86 11.34 16.07
C LYS A 61 4.13 11.42 15.18
N GLY A 62 4.42 10.39 14.40
CA GLY A 62 5.64 10.25 13.62
C GLY A 62 5.53 10.83 12.21
N HIS A 63 6.69 11.16 11.67
CA HIS A 63 6.87 11.56 10.27
C HIS A 63 6.49 10.39 9.34
N TYR A 64 5.71 10.67 8.27
CA TYR A 64 5.44 9.70 7.22
C TYR A 64 6.66 9.66 6.28
N SER A 65 7.35 8.55 6.27
CA SER A 65 8.41 8.22 5.31
C SER A 65 8.24 6.76 4.87
N PHE A 66 8.78 6.40 3.71
CA PHE A 66 8.78 5.00 3.28
C PHE A 66 9.43 4.10 4.32
N ARG A 67 10.54 4.55 4.91
CA ARG A 67 11.23 3.84 5.98
C ARG A 67 10.32 3.58 7.18
N ALA A 68 9.65 4.61 7.70
CA ALA A 68 8.78 4.48 8.87
C ALA A 68 7.60 3.53 8.63
N VAL A 69 7.02 3.56 7.42
CA VAL A 69 5.92 2.65 7.05
C VAL A 69 6.43 1.21 6.85
N THR A 70 7.60 1.04 6.27
CA THR A 70 8.25 -0.28 6.14
C THR A 70 8.60 -0.87 7.50
N GLU A 71 9.08 -0.06 8.42
CA GLU A 71 9.36 -0.48 9.81
C GLU A 71 8.09 -0.90 10.56
N ASP A 72 6.91 -0.32 10.25
CA ASP A 72 5.65 -0.82 10.80
C ASP A 72 5.33 -2.24 10.33
N ILE A 73 5.58 -2.54 9.04
CA ILE A 73 5.40 -3.89 8.50
C ILE A 73 6.37 -4.85 9.18
N LEU A 74 7.65 -4.48 9.30
CA LEU A 74 8.65 -5.31 9.97
C LEU A 74 8.27 -5.60 11.42
N ARG A 75 7.86 -4.58 12.19
CA ARG A 75 7.39 -4.76 13.56
C ARG A 75 6.17 -5.69 13.65
N LEU A 76 5.28 -5.65 12.67
CA LEU A 76 4.15 -6.59 12.60
C LEU A 76 4.62 -8.02 12.36
N LEU A 77 5.56 -8.22 11.42
CA LEU A 77 6.15 -9.55 11.17
C LEU A 77 6.86 -10.10 12.41
N ASP A 78 7.60 -9.26 13.13
CA ASP A 78 8.30 -9.66 14.36
C ASP A 78 7.30 -10.05 15.46
N HIS A 79 6.23 -9.26 15.62
CA HIS A 79 5.16 -9.57 16.57
C HIS A 79 4.47 -10.92 16.29
N LEU A 80 4.25 -11.21 15.02
CA LEU A 80 3.63 -12.46 14.57
C LEU A 80 4.65 -13.61 14.46
N ARG A 81 5.93 -13.37 14.77
CA ARG A 81 7.02 -14.34 14.64
C ARG A 81 7.15 -14.91 13.23
N ILE A 82 6.91 -14.09 12.21
CA ILE A 82 7.08 -14.45 10.80
C ILE A 82 8.52 -14.10 10.38
N PRO A 83 9.44 -15.07 10.27
CA PRO A 83 10.86 -14.78 10.01
C PRO A 83 11.08 -14.27 8.59
N HIS A 84 10.38 -14.81 7.61
CA HIS A 84 10.42 -14.44 6.21
C HIS A 84 9.11 -14.77 5.52
N ALA A 85 8.82 -14.11 4.39
CA ALA A 85 7.58 -14.29 3.66
C ALA A 85 7.74 -14.02 2.16
N HIS A 86 6.76 -14.47 1.38
CA HIS A 86 6.47 -13.95 0.05
C HIS A 86 5.63 -12.68 0.19
N PHE A 87 5.86 -11.70 -0.65
CA PHE A 87 5.13 -10.44 -0.60
C PHE A 87 4.37 -10.20 -1.90
N VAL A 88 3.12 -9.79 -1.78
CA VAL A 88 2.27 -9.36 -2.91
C VAL A 88 1.85 -7.93 -2.66
N GLY A 89 2.25 -7.02 -3.53
CA GLY A 89 1.95 -5.60 -3.40
C GLY A 89 1.35 -4.99 -4.65
N ILE A 90 0.57 -3.92 -4.45
CA ILE A 90 0.01 -3.14 -5.54
C ILE A 90 0.35 -1.65 -5.39
N SER A 91 0.69 -0.98 -6.51
CA SER A 91 0.94 0.47 -6.54
C SER A 91 1.97 0.88 -5.47
N LEU A 92 1.63 1.78 -4.54
CA LEU A 92 2.51 2.22 -3.45
C LEU A 92 3.02 1.06 -2.58
N GLY A 93 2.23 0.00 -2.42
CA GLY A 93 2.65 -1.22 -1.71
C GLY A 93 3.88 -1.87 -2.34
N THR A 94 4.06 -1.73 -3.66
CA THR A 94 5.25 -2.26 -4.35
C THR A 94 6.52 -1.55 -3.94
N ILE A 95 6.45 -0.24 -3.66
CA ILE A 95 7.58 0.56 -3.17
C ILE A 95 7.96 0.11 -1.76
N LEU A 96 6.96 -0.10 -0.89
CA LEU A 96 7.20 -0.54 0.50
C LEU A 96 7.85 -1.92 0.54
N ILE A 97 7.37 -2.87 -0.27
CA ILE A 97 7.95 -4.23 -0.34
C ILE A 97 9.41 -4.16 -0.84
N ARG A 98 9.68 -3.37 -1.86
CA ARG A 98 11.04 -3.19 -2.37
C ARG A 98 11.96 -2.55 -1.33
N HIS A 99 11.49 -1.51 -0.65
CA HIS A 99 12.23 -0.88 0.43
C HIS A 99 12.46 -1.85 1.61
N LEU A 100 11.50 -2.74 1.90
CA LEU A 100 11.65 -3.81 2.88
C LEU A 100 12.77 -4.77 2.45
N ALA A 101 12.78 -5.20 1.19
CA ALA A 101 13.82 -6.07 0.64
C ALA A 101 15.21 -5.42 0.65
N GLU A 102 15.31 -4.09 0.49
CA GLU A 102 16.57 -3.35 0.61
C GLU A 102 17.06 -3.27 2.06
N LEU A 103 16.14 -3.07 3.02
CA LEU A 103 16.48 -2.96 4.44
C LEU A 103 16.76 -4.31 5.10
N ARG A 104 16.02 -5.34 4.70
CA ARG A 104 16.00 -6.67 5.32
C ARG A 104 15.78 -7.74 4.25
N PRO A 105 16.76 -7.98 3.38
CA PRO A 105 16.64 -8.96 2.28
C PRO A 105 16.32 -10.37 2.78
N GLU A 106 16.80 -10.74 3.95
CA GLU A 106 16.55 -12.03 4.59
C GLU A 106 15.07 -12.26 4.96
N ARG A 107 14.27 -11.20 5.04
CA ARG A 107 12.84 -11.29 5.34
C ARG A 107 11.98 -11.59 4.10
N VAL A 108 12.56 -11.54 2.89
CA VAL A 108 11.84 -11.61 1.62
C VAL A 108 12.23 -12.85 0.83
N LYS A 109 11.30 -13.81 0.73
CA LYS A 109 11.48 -14.99 -0.14
C LYS A 109 11.26 -14.65 -1.62
N SER A 110 10.20 -13.92 -1.92
CA SER A 110 9.89 -13.43 -3.27
C SER A 110 8.92 -12.24 -3.22
N MET A 111 8.79 -11.54 -4.36
CA MET A 111 7.91 -10.38 -4.50
C MET A 111 7.07 -10.48 -5.77
N VAL A 112 5.76 -10.22 -5.65
CA VAL A 112 4.84 -9.97 -6.76
C VAL A 112 4.43 -8.50 -6.72
N LEU A 113 4.81 -7.74 -7.74
CA LEU A 113 4.69 -6.28 -7.76
C LEU A 113 3.67 -5.86 -8.83
N GLY A 114 2.40 -5.76 -8.45
CA GLY A 114 1.30 -5.37 -9.32
C GLY A 114 1.23 -3.84 -9.50
N GLY A 115 1.24 -3.36 -10.76
CA GLY A 115 1.24 -1.92 -11.04
C GLY A 115 2.44 -1.22 -10.41
N ALA A 116 3.63 -1.82 -10.52
CA ALA A 116 4.86 -1.32 -9.93
C ALA A 116 5.21 0.08 -10.42
N ILE A 117 5.43 0.99 -9.48
CA ILE A 117 5.91 2.34 -9.78
C ILE A 117 7.43 2.26 -9.88
N LEU A 118 7.97 2.21 -11.10
CA LEU A 118 9.41 2.15 -11.34
C LEU A 118 10.02 3.55 -11.47
N ARG A 119 9.31 4.46 -12.12
CA ARG A 119 9.68 5.88 -12.25
C ARG A 119 8.42 6.70 -12.53
N LEU A 120 8.47 7.96 -12.18
CA LEU A 120 7.45 8.92 -12.61
C LEU A 120 7.92 9.50 -13.95
N ASP A 121 7.19 9.23 -15.01
CA ASP A 121 7.36 9.92 -16.30
C ASP A 121 6.93 11.39 -16.20
N ILE A 122 7.16 12.17 -17.25
CA ILE A 122 6.83 13.60 -17.25
C ILE A 122 5.34 13.82 -17.02
N ARG A 123 4.46 12.98 -17.58
CA ARG A 123 3.00 13.08 -17.43
C ARG A 123 2.59 12.83 -15.99
N SER A 124 3.14 11.78 -15.38
CA SER A 124 2.90 11.45 -13.98
C SER A 124 3.41 12.55 -13.05
N ARG A 125 4.56 13.17 -13.34
CA ARG A 125 5.09 14.31 -12.56
C ARG A 125 4.17 15.52 -12.65
N VAL A 126 3.71 15.88 -13.85
CA VAL A 126 2.74 16.98 -14.04
C VAL A 126 1.46 16.70 -13.28
N LEU A 127 0.93 15.46 -13.36
CA LEU A 127 -0.29 15.07 -12.66
C LEU A 127 -0.12 15.18 -11.14
N VAL A 128 1.01 14.73 -10.61
CA VAL A 128 1.36 14.84 -9.18
C VAL A 128 1.45 16.32 -8.76
N GLN A 129 2.08 17.18 -9.58
CA GLN A 129 2.17 18.62 -9.30
C GLN A 129 0.79 19.29 -9.33
N LEU A 130 -0.04 18.99 -10.31
CA LEU A 130 -1.43 19.46 -10.37
C LEU A 130 -2.24 19.01 -9.17
N GLY A 131 -2.08 17.74 -8.77
CA GLY A 131 -2.70 17.21 -7.55
C GLY A 131 -2.21 17.93 -6.29
N ARG A 132 -0.91 18.29 -6.23
CA ARG A 132 -0.33 19.04 -5.12
C ARG A 132 -0.91 20.46 -5.01
N LEU A 133 -1.10 21.13 -6.12
CA LEU A 133 -1.77 22.43 -6.16
C LEU A 133 -3.27 22.29 -5.83
N GLY A 134 -3.94 21.34 -6.47
CA GLY A 134 -5.38 21.12 -6.32
C GLY A 134 -5.79 20.68 -4.91
N GLN A 135 -4.92 20.01 -4.14
CA GLN A 135 -5.25 19.57 -2.77
C GLN A 135 -5.59 20.71 -1.78
N HIS A 136 -5.23 21.95 -2.14
CA HIS A 136 -5.54 23.13 -1.32
C HIS A 136 -6.94 23.68 -1.59
N PHE A 137 -7.48 23.46 -2.81
CA PHE A 137 -8.73 24.05 -3.28
C PHE A 137 -9.83 23.00 -3.50
N LEU A 138 -9.46 21.74 -3.76
CA LEU A 138 -10.41 20.67 -4.08
C LEU A 138 -10.53 19.67 -2.92
N PRO A 139 -11.75 19.17 -2.65
CA PRO A 139 -11.95 18.07 -1.75
C PRO A 139 -11.15 16.84 -2.24
N TYR A 140 -10.44 16.16 -1.34
CA TYR A 140 -9.57 15.03 -1.69
C TYR A 140 -10.30 13.90 -2.46
N MET A 141 -11.60 13.72 -2.24
CA MET A 141 -12.41 12.73 -2.94
C MET A 141 -12.59 13.03 -4.44
N TRP A 142 -12.57 14.31 -4.84
CA TRP A 142 -12.57 14.69 -6.25
C TRP A 142 -11.25 14.29 -6.93
N LEU A 143 -10.14 14.51 -6.24
CA LEU A 143 -8.83 14.08 -6.72
C LEU A 143 -8.77 12.56 -6.84
N TYR A 144 -9.28 11.81 -5.86
CA TYR A 144 -9.32 10.35 -5.93
C TYR A 144 -10.16 9.83 -7.10
N ARG A 145 -11.32 10.42 -7.35
CA ARG A 145 -12.17 10.05 -8.51
C ARG A 145 -11.46 10.33 -9.83
N LEU A 146 -10.81 11.48 -9.94
CA LEU A 146 -10.02 11.84 -11.11
C LEU A 146 -8.86 10.87 -11.33
N PHE A 147 -8.09 10.57 -10.29
CA PHE A 147 -7.02 9.59 -10.35
C PHE A 147 -7.54 8.19 -10.71
N ALA A 148 -8.64 7.75 -10.12
CA ALA A 148 -9.24 6.46 -10.45
C ALA A 148 -9.61 6.38 -11.93
N PHE A 149 -10.16 7.44 -12.50
CA PHE A 149 -10.51 7.49 -13.92
C PHE A 149 -9.28 7.49 -14.83
N ILE A 150 -8.23 8.25 -14.47
CA ILE A 150 -6.98 8.31 -15.24
C ILE A 150 -6.25 6.95 -15.25
N ILE A 151 -6.18 6.29 -14.09
CA ILE A 151 -5.47 5.00 -13.95
C ILE A 151 -6.30 3.85 -14.54
N MET A 152 -7.61 3.93 -14.45
CA MET A 152 -8.54 2.88 -14.87
C MET A 152 -9.61 3.44 -15.83
N PRO A 153 -9.25 3.86 -17.07
CA PRO A 153 -10.15 4.60 -17.95
C PRO A 153 -11.24 3.75 -18.62
N ARG A 154 -11.02 2.43 -18.75
CA ARG A 154 -11.91 1.55 -19.54
C ARG A 154 -13.17 1.19 -18.75
N GLN A 155 -14.28 0.90 -19.47
CA GLN A 155 -15.56 0.55 -18.85
C GLN A 155 -15.49 -0.70 -17.97
N HIS A 156 -14.78 -1.74 -18.39
CA HIS A 156 -14.61 -2.96 -17.60
C HIS A 156 -13.81 -2.75 -16.31
N HIS A 157 -13.17 -1.60 -16.10
CA HIS A 157 -12.54 -1.22 -14.84
C HIS A 157 -13.52 -0.62 -13.82
N GLN A 158 -14.82 -0.52 -14.12
CA GLN A 158 -15.80 0.18 -13.27
C GLN A 158 -15.87 -0.39 -11.86
N GLU A 159 -15.89 -1.72 -11.73
CA GLU A 159 -15.91 -2.38 -10.42
C GLU A 159 -14.67 -2.02 -9.60
N SER A 160 -13.48 -2.09 -10.22
CA SER A 160 -12.20 -1.73 -9.59
C SER A 160 -12.15 -0.26 -9.19
N ARG A 161 -12.63 0.66 -10.06
CA ARG A 161 -12.73 2.09 -9.71
C ARG A 161 -13.65 2.32 -8.52
N ASN A 162 -14.82 1.68 -8.51
CA ASN A 162 -15.78 1.81 -7.42
C ASN A 162 -15.21 1.30 -6.10
N LEU A 163 -14.51 0.17 -6.12
CA LEU A 163 -13.81 -0.35 -4.96
C LEU A 163 -12.73 0.62 -4.48
N PHE A 164 -11.89 1.11 -5.39
CA PHE A 164 -10.83 2.07 -5.08
C PHE A 164 -11.38 3.36 -4.43
N VAL A 165 -12.43 3.95 -5.00
CA VAL A 165 -13.08 5.16 -4.47
C VAL A 165 -13.77 4.87 -3.13
N ARG A 166 -14.39 3.70 -2.97
CA ARG A 166 -15.03 3.30 -1.71
C ARG A 166 -14.01 3.17 -0.58
N GLU A 167 -12.88 2.52 -0.83
CA GLU A 167 -11.82 2.39 0.18
C GLU A 167 -11.19 3.74 0.52
N ALA A 168 -10.97 4.60 -0.49
CA ALA A 168 -10.44 5.94 -0.28
C ALA A 168 -11.34 6.84 0.59
N ARG A 169 -12.66 6.61 0.61
CA ARG A 169 -13.58 7.34 1.50
C ARG A 169 -13.33 7.08 2.99
N LYS A 170 -12.73 5.94 3.32
CA LYS A 170 -12.36 5.60 4.70
C LYS A 170 -11.14 6.37 5.19
N LEU A 171 -10.38 6.97 4.28
CA LEU A 171 -9.22 7.79 4.57
C LEU A 171 -9.67 9.22 4.92
N CYS A 172 -9.18 9.78 6.02
CA CYS A 172 -9.45 11.18 6.31
C CYS A 172 -8.54 12.10 5.47
N GLN A 173 -8.97 13.37 5.28
CA GLN A 173 -8.23 14.34 4.48
C GLN A 173 -6.78 14.55 4.96
N LYS A 174 -6.54 14.49 6.27
CA LYS A 174 -5.21 14.64 6.88
C LYS A 174 -4.28 13.51 6.43
N GLU A 175 -4.78 12.27 6.47
CA GLU A 175 -4.03 11.09 6.03
C GLU A 175 -3.80 11.11 4.52
N PHE A 176 -4.81 11.51 3.73
CA PHE A 176 -4.61 11.71 2.30
C PHE A 176 -3.43 12.64 2.01
N LYS A 177 -3.36 13.82 2.66
CA LYS A 177 -2.27 14.78 2.46
C LYS A 177 -0.90 14.21 2.85
N ARG A 178 -0.83 13.39 3.91
CA ARG A 178 0.41 12.73 4.35
C ARG A 178 0.89 11.72 3.31
N TRP A 179 0.01 10.83 2.87
CA TRP A 179 0.31 9.82 1.87
C TRP A 179 0.60 10.42 0.50
N PHE A 180 -0.10 11.49 0.14
CA PHE A 180 0.16 12.22 -1.10
C PHE A 180 1.55 12.85 -1.09
N ARG A 181 1.96 13.45 0.02
CA ARG A 181 3.33 13.97 0.20
C ARG A 181 4.35 12.84 0.04
N LEU A 182 4.12 11.71 0.69
CA LEU A 182 5.00 10.54 0.58
C LEU A 182 5.12 10.05 -0.88
N ALA A 183 4.02 10.03 -1.63
CA ALA A 183 4.04 9.66 -3.05
C ALA A 183 4.88 10.63 -3.91
N THR A 184 5.04 11.90 -3.50
CA THR A 184 5.91 12.85 -4.20
C THR A 184 7.40 12.60 -3.97
N GLU A 185 7.77 11.85 -2.93
CA GLU A 185 9.15 11.51 -2.57
C GLU A 185 9.66 10.25 -3.33
N VAL A 186 8.83 9.64 -4.17
CA VAL A 186 9.17 8.39 -4.90
C VAL A 186 10.41 8.53 -5.80
N ASN A 187 10.63 9.70 -6.39
CA ASN A 187 11.72 9.93 -7.32
C ASN A 187 13.14 9.72 -6.75
N PRO A 188 13.48 10.13 -5.50
CA PRO A 188 14.80 9.91 -4.93
C PRO A 188 15.10 8.43 -4.64
N LEU A 189 14.09 7.64 -4.25
CA LEU A 189 14.22 6.22 -3.94
C LEU A 189 14.50 5.35 -5.18
N MET A 190 14.17 5.86 -6.37
CA MET A 190 14.30 5.12 -7.63
C MET A 190 15.70 5.16 -8.25
N ARG A 191 16.66 5.85 -7.63
CA ARG A 191 18.05 5.91 -8.11
C ARG A 191 18.82 4.59 -7.98
N TYR A 192 18.33 3.66 -7.17
CA TYR A 192 18.97 2.37 -6.88
C TYR A 192 18.64 1.23 -7.86
N PHE A 193 17.81 1.49 -8.88
CA PHE A 193 17.45 0.54 -9.93
C PHE A 193 17.98 1.00 -11.30
N ARG A 194 19.29 0.97 -11.45
CA ARG A 194 19.98 0.97 -12.73
C ARG A 194 20.53 -0.41 -13.02
#